data_abcc5d1338abc387ef51c7f085574f81
#
_entry.id   abcc5d1338abc387ef51c7f085574f81
#
_cell.length_a   1.000
_cell.length_b   1.000
_cell.length_c   1.000
_cell.angle_alpha   90.00
_cell.angle_beta   90.00
_cell.angle_gamma   90.00
#
_symmetry.space_group_name_H-M   'P 1'
#
loop_
_entity.id
_entity.type
_entity.pdbx_description
1 polymer ?
#
loop_
_entity_poly.entity_id
_entity_poly.type
_entity_poly.pdbx_seq_one_letter_code
_entity_poly.pdbx_strand_id
1 'polypeptide(L)'
;LCIMLGANKNKTDLLKIYHDLPQKINVEEPKINKDLRLINALIQVESNGNDSCIGDRHLIIPSVGCLQIRPIMVREVNRILAILGDNTQYKNKDRYSHEKSIEMFLIWKNFHHKDHSNEVIARSWNGGPKGPLRKRTIHYWYKVQKELSKNSKDSLGI
;
A
#
# COMPACT_ATOMS: atom_id res chain seq x y z
N LEU A 1 -23.08 -5.69 -16.91
CA LEU A 1 -23.47 -6.06 -15.53
C LEU A 1 -22.29 -6.77 -14.91
N CYS A 2 -21.41 -6.02 -14.21
CA CYS A 2 -20.24 -6.57 -13.54
C CYS A 2 -20.70 -7.00 -12.16
N ILE A 3 -20.81 -8.31 -11.94
CA ILE A 3 -21.18 -8.90 -10.65
C ILE A 3 -20.01 -8.67 -9.68
N MET A 4 -20.28 -7.93 -8.63
CA MET A 4 -19.39 -7.62 -7.51
C MET A 4 -19.15 -8.89 -6.70
N LEU A 5 -18.07 -9.60 -6.95
CA LEU A 5 -17.46 -10.51 -5.98
C LEU A 5 -16.34 -9.75 -5.29
N GLY A 6 -16.70 -8.93 -4.32
CA GLY A 6 -15.77 -8.37 -3.35
C GLY A 6 -15.20 -9.49 -2.50
N ALA A 7 -14.03 -9.99 -2.86
CA ALA A 7 -13.26 -10.84 -1.96
C ALA A 7 -12.86 -10.00 -0.75
N ASN A 8 -13.63 -10.15 0.32
CA ASN A 8 -13.28 -9.68 1.66
C ASN A 8 -12.08 -10.52 2.11
N LYS A 9 -10.86 -10.14 1.69
CA LYS A 9 -9.63 -10.77 2.19
C LYS A 9 -9.53 -10.42 3.67
N ASN A 10 -9.77 -11.42 4.49
CA ASN A 10 -9.90 -11.33 5.93
C ASN A 10 -8.66 -10.71 6.60
N LYS A 11 -8.85 -10.00 7.71
CA LYS A 11 -7.81 -9.51 8.62
C LYS A 11 -6.71 -10.54 8.88
N THR A 12 -7.05 -11.83 8.90
CA THR A 12 -6.14 -12.97 9.07
C THR A 12 -5.12 -13.10 7.93
N ASP A 13 -5.53 -12.86 6.67
CA ASP A 13 -4.63 -12.95 5.52
C ASP A 13 -3.60 -11.82 5.52
N LEU A 14 -4.03 -10.62 5.91
CA LEU A 14 -3.13 -9.46 6.03
C LEU A 14 -2.14 -9.63 7.18
N LEU A 15 -2.55 -10.20 8.32
CA LEU A 15 -1.65 -10.52 9.41
C LEU A 15 -0.60 -11.54 8.99
N LYS A 16 -0.97 -12.55 8.20
CA LYS A 16 -0.01 -13.51 7.66
C LYS A 16 1.03 -12.82 6.78
N ILE A 17 0.61 -11.92 5.88
CA ILE A 17 1.55 -11.14 5.06
C ILE A 17 2.55 -10.38 5.95
N TYR A 18 2.08 -9.80 7.07
CA TYR A 18 2.95 -9.10 8.01
C TYR A 18 4.00 -10.02 8.65
N HIS A 19 3.60 -11.21 9.06
CA HIS A 19 4.52 -12.19 9.68
C HIS A 19 5.49 -12.81 8.66
N ASP A 20 5.09 -12.89 7.39
CA ASP A 20 5.92 -13.41 6.29
C ASP A 20 6.87 -12.35 5.70
N LEU A 21 6.84 -11.09 6.19
CA LEU A 21 7.80 -10.05 5.80
C LEU A 21 9.24 -10.45 6.17
N PRO A 22 10.25 -9.94 5.44
CA PRO A 22 11.65 -10.18 5.75
C PRO A 22 11.94 -9.97 7.24
N GLN A 23 12.57 -10.95 7.90
CA GLN A 23 12.81 -11.01 9.35
C GLN A 23 13.49 -9.75 9.94
N LYS A 24 14.12 -8.94 9.09
CA LYS A 24 14.76 -7.68 9.51
C LYS A 24 13.79 -6.52 9.66
N ILE A 25 12.53 -6.69 9.25
CA ILE A 25 11.47 -5.71 9.43
C ILE A 25 10.64 -6.11 10.65
N ASN A 26 11.11 -5.73 11.83
CA ASN A 26 10.37 -5.99 13.08
C ASN A 26 9.25 -4.97 13.27
N VAL A 27 8.00 -5.42 13.40
CA VAL A 27 6.81 -4.57 13.56
C VAL A 27 5.99 -5.03 14.76
N GLU A 28 5.66 -4.09 15.66
CA GLU A 28 4.86 -4.33 16.86
C GLU A 28 3.36 -4.49 16.53
N GLU A 29 2.64 -5.33 17.27
CA GLU A 29 1.22 -5.67 17.07
C GLU A 29 0.27 -4.43 16.97
N PRO A 30 0.34 -3.41 17.83
CA PRO A 30 -0.48 -2.20 17.70
C PRO A 30 -0.21 -1.45 16.40
N LYS A 31 1.03 -1.50 15.89
CA LYS A 31 1.46 -0.86 14.66
C LYS A 31 0.91 -1.60 13.43
N ILE A 32 0.84 -2.93 13.50
CA ILE A 32 0.22 -3.78 12.47
C ILE A 32 -1.23 -3.33 12.21
N ASN A 33 -2.04 -3.17 13.24
CA ASN A 33 -3.45 -2.76 13.11
C ASN A 33 -3.59 -1.36 12.46
N LYS A 34 -2.72 -0.41 12.81
CA LYS A 34 -2.69 0.93 12.21
C LYS A 34 -2.32 0.86 10.73
N ASP A 35 -1.32 0.05 10.39
CA ASP A 35 -0.85 -0.10 9.01
C ASP A 35 -1.90 -0.78 8.13
N LEU A 36 -2.59 -1.82 8.64
CA LEU A 36 -3.68 -2.48 7.92
C LEU A 36 -4.82 -1.52 7.57
N ARG A 37 -5.19 -0.63 8.49
CA ARG A 37 -6.21 0.39 8.22
C ARG A 37 -5.78 1.36 7.13
N LEU A 38 -4.52 1.81 7.16
CA LEU A 38 -3.98 2.69 6.12
C LEU A 38 -3.92 1.98 4.77
N ILE A 39 -3.43 0.74 4.72
CA ILE A 39 -3.33 -0.06 3.49
C ILE A 39 -4.71 -0.23 2.85
N ASN A 40 -5.72 -0.61 3.63
CA ASN A 40 -7.09 -0.78 3.12
C ASN A 40 -7.64 0.54 2.56
N ALA A 41 -7.41 1.67 3.24
CA ALA A 41 -7.83 2.97 2.75
C ALA A 41 -7.11 3.35 1.43
N LEU A 42 -5.82 3.08 1.31
CA LEU A 42 -5.06 3.31 0.08
C LEU A 42 -5.59 2.43 -1.07
N ILE A 43 -5.81 1.14 -0.84
CA ILE A 43 -6.35 0.20 -1.83
C ILE A 43 -7.72 0.69 -2.35
N GLN A 44 -8.59 1.17 -1.45
CA GLN A 44 -9.89 1.73 -1.85
C GLN A 44 -9.74 2.97 -2.74
N VAL A 45 -8.83 3.88 -2.39
CA VAL A 45 -8.61 5.12 -3.17
C VAL A 45 -7.93 4.85 -4.52
N GLU A 46 -6.98 3.91 -4.57
CA GLU A 46 -6.17 3.63 -5.77
C GLU A 46 -6.90 2.80 -6.83
N SER A 47 -7.68 1.80 -6.40
CA SER A 47 -8.24 0.82 -7.33
C SER A 47 -9.63 0.31 -6.97
N ASN A 48 -10.21 0.76 -5.85
CA ASN A 48 -11.42 0.17 -5.27
C ASN A 48 -11.29 -1.35 -5.04
N GLY A 49 -10.10 -1.80 -4.64
CA GLY A 49 -9.79 -3.22 -4.37
C GLY A 49 -9.48 -4.08 -5.60
N ASN A 50 -9.36 -3.49 -6.79
CA ASN A 50 -9.17 -4.23 -8.03
C ASN A 50 -7.68 -4.49 -8.32
N ASP A 51 -7.25 -5.77 -8.18
CA ASP A 51 -5.88 -6.20 -8.46
C ASP A 51 -5.49 -6.11 -9.95
N SER A 52 -6.46 -6.07 -10.85
CA SER A 52 -6.25 -5.93 -12.30
C SER A 52 -6.36 -4.47 -12.78
N CYS A 53 -6.48 -3.51 -11.86
CA CYS A 53 -6.62 -2.11 -12.22
C CYS A 53 -5.37 -1.58 -12.94
N ILE A 54 -5.58 -0.86 -14.04
CA ILE A 54 -4.51 -0.19 -14.79
C ILE A 54 -4.81 1.31 -14.78
N GLY A 55 -3.97 2.07 -14.07
CA GLY A 55 -3.97 3.52 -14.06
C GLY A 55 -2.95 4.10 -15.02
N ASP A 56 -2.84 5.43 -15.06
CA ASP A 56 -1.81 6.14 -15.85
C ASP A 56 -1.65 5.61 -17.29
N ARG A 57 -2.76 5.27 -17.96
CA ARG A 57 -2.76 4.61 -19.28
C ARG A 57 -2.07 5.41 -20.38
N HIS A 58 -1.83 6.70 -20.16
CA HIS A 58 -1.06 7.56 -21.07
C HIS A 58 0.46 7.33 -20.97
N LEU A 59 0.92 6.58 -19.98
CA LEU A 59 2.34 6.27 -19.81
C LEU A 59 2.70 4.96 -20.53
N ILE A 60 3.92 4.87 -21.05
CA ILE A 60 4.46 3.66 -21.69
C ILE A 60 4.41 2.47 -20.72
N ILE A 61 4.69 2.71 -19.44
CA ILE A 61 4.58 1.69 -18.40
C ILE A 61 3.67 2.24 -17.30
N PRO A 62 2.40 1.80 -17.26
CA PRO A 62 1.40 2.32 -16.34
C PRO A 62 1.59 1.84 -14.91
N SER A 63 0.90 2.51 -13.99
CA SER A 63 0.64 1.99 -12.65
C SER A 63 -0.39 0.84 -12.74
N VAL A 64 -0.22 -0.20 -11.91
CA VAL A 64 -1.11 -1.37 -11.95
C VAL A 64 -1.35 -1.96 -10.55
N GLY A 65 -2.41 -2.76 -10.45
CA GLY A 65 -2.74 -3.53 -9.26
C GLY A 65 -3.51 -2.72 -8.21
N CYS A 66 -3.79 -3.36 -7.08
CA CYS A 66 -4.62 -2.76 -6.01
C CYS A 66 -4.03 -1.47 -5.43
N LEU A 67 -2.71 -1.34 -5.37
CA LEU A 67 -1.99 -0.16 -4.85
C LEU A 67 -1.39 0.72 -5.96
N GLN A 68 -1.75 0.51 -7.23
CA GLN A 68 -1.31 1.29 -8.39
C GLN A 68 0.21 1.46 -8.44
N ILE A 69 0.93 0.35 -8.25
CA ILE A 69 2.39 0.34 -8.17
C ILE A 69 3.00 0.59 -9.55
N ARG A 70 3.99 1.48 -9.60
CA ARG A 70 4.82 1.74 -10.78
C ARG A 70 6.12 0.93 -10.73
N PRO A 71 6.76 0.62 -11.88
CA PRO A 71 8.03 -0.12 -11.90
C PRO A 71 9.16 0.52 -11.08
N ILE A 72 9.14 1.84 -10.92
CA ILE A 72 10.13 2.52 -10.08
C ILE A 72 10.04 2.07 -8.61
N MET A 73 8.83 1.79 -8.13
CA MET A 73 8.63 1.28 -6.77
C MET A 73 9.17 -0.15 -6.63
N VAL A 74 8.98 -1.01 -7.64
CA VAL A 74 9.56 -2.37 -7.62
C VAL A 74 11.09 -2.30 -7.50
N ARG A 75 11.73 -1.41 -8.27
CA ARG A 75 13.19 -1.21 -8.17
C ARG A 75 13.61 -0.69 -6.79
N GLU A 76 12.84 0.25 -6.24
CA GLU A 76 13.13 0.80 -4.92
C GLU A 76 13.01 -0.27 -3.81
N VAL A 77 11.97 -1.09 -3.85
CA VAL A 77 11.79 -2.21 -2.89
C VAL A 77 12.94 -3.20 -3.00
N ASN A 78 13.34 -3.59 -4.21
CA ASN A 78 14.49 -4.49 -4.39
C ASN A 78 15.81 -3.85 -3.90
N ARG A 79 15.99 -2.54 -4.08
CA ARG A 79 17.13 -1.80 -3.52
C ARG A 79 17.14 -1.83 -1.99
N ILE A 80 15.97 -1.64 -1.37
CA ILE A 80 15.81 -1.70 0.09
C ILE A 80 16.17 -3.09 0.60
N LEU A 81 15.63 -4.15 -0.01
CA LEU A 81 15.92 -5.53 0.35
C LEU A 81 17.42 -5.84 0.27
N ALA A 82 18.09 -5.41 -0.80
CA ALA A 82 19.53 -5.57 -0.93
C ALA A 82 20.31 -4.87 0.20
N ILE A 83 19.91 -3.66 0.61
CA ILE A 83 20.50 -2.95 1.77
C ILE A 83 20.31 -3.72 3.06
N LEU A 84 19.13 -4.35 3.22
CA LEU A 84 18.79 -5.16 4.40
C LEU A 84 19.49 -6.55 4.37
N GLY A 85 20.17 -6.89 3.28
CA GLY A 85 20.81 -8.20 3.06
C GLY A 85 19.78 -9.32 2.85
N ASP A 86 18.61 -8.98 2.28
CA ASP A 86 17.57 -9.91 1.89
C ASP A 86 17.66 -10.18 0.39
N ASN A 87 17.66 -11.44 -0.01
CA ASN A 87 17.82 -11.87 -1.41
C ASN A 87 16.49 -11.94 -2.17
N THR A 88 15.37 -11.59 -1.54
CA THR A 88 14.06 -11.55 -2.20
C THR A 88 14.08 -10.54 -3.35
N GLN A 89 13.51 -10.92 -4.49
CA GLN A 89 13.44 -10.08 -5.69
C GLN A 89 12.01 -10.02 -6.23
N TYR A 90 11.42 -8.83 -6.21
CA TYR A 90 10.13 -8.58 -6.86
C TYR A 90 10.31 -8.28 -8.35
N LYS A 91 9.33 -8.72 -9.15
CA LYS A 91 9.28 -8.51 -10.61
C LYS A 91 8.11 -7.58 -10.95
N ASN A 92 8.15 -6.96 -12.13
CA ASN A 92 7.06 -6.07 -12.56
C ASN A 92 5.68 -6.75 -12.59
N LYS A 93 5.59 -8.06 -12.85
CA LYS A 93 4.34 -8.82 -12.80
C LYS A 93 3.77 -8.97 -11.39
N ASP A 94 4.60 -8.89 -10.36
CA ASP A 94 4.18 -9.06 -8.96
C ASP A 94 3.28 -7.91 -8.49
N ARG A 95 3.26 -6.78 -9.21
CA ARG A 95 2.37 -5.64 -8.96
C ARG A 95 0.88 -5.96 -9.14
N TYR A 96 0.54 -7.07 -9.81
CA TYR A 96 -0.83 -7.57 -9.96
C TYR A 96 -1.24 -8.53 -8.83
N SER A 97 -0.30 -9.00 -8.02
CA SER A 97 -0.61 -9.79 -6.83
C SER A 97 -0.98 -8.86 -5.68
N HIS A 98 -2.13 -9.10 -5.07
CA HIS A 98 -2.61 -8.35 -3.92
C HIS A 98 -1.60 -8.41 -2.76
N GLU A 99 -1.19 -9.63 -2.41
CA GLU A 99 -0.27 -9.92 -1.32
C GLU A 99 1.07 -9.24 -1.55
N LYS A 100 1.68 -9.44 -2.72
CA LYS A 100 2.98 -8.85 -3.05
C LYS A 100 2.95 -7.33 -3.16
N SER A 101 1.82 -6.75 -3.57
CA SER A 101 1.64 -5.29 -3.56
C SER A 101 1.66 -4.74 -2.14
N ILE A 102 1.01 -5.42 -1.19
CA ILE A 102 1.03 -5.06 0.22
C ILE A 102 2.42 -5.23 0.82
N GLU A 103 3.11 -6.34 0.53
CA GLU A 103 4.49 -6.58 0.97
C GLU A 103 5.42 -5.45 0.50
N MET A 104 5.38 -5.10 -0.79
CA MET A 104 6.18 -4.01 -1.36
C MET A 104 5.89 -2.67 -0.68
N PHE A 105 4.61 -2.37 -0.41
CA PHE A 105 4.23 -1.16 0.32
C PHE A 105 4.80 -1.15 1.74
N LEU A 106 4.70 -2.27 2.47
CA LEU A 106 5.18 -2.38 3.85
C LEU A 106 6.70 -2.26 3.94
N ILE A 107 7.44 -2.89 3.02
CA ILE A 107 8.90 -2.78 2.94
C ILE A 107 9.29 -1.31 2.74
N TRP A 108 8.70 -0.65 1.73
CA TRP A 108 8.95 0.76 1.43
C TRP A 108 8.57 1.66 2.62
N LYS A 109 7.37 1.47 3.18
CA LYS A 109 6.87 2.26 4.30
C LYS A 109 7.74 2.10 5.55
N ASN A 110 8.13 0.87 5.91
CA ASN A 110 8.93 0.63 7.09
C ASN A 110 10.37 1.16 6.96
N PHE A 111 10.91 1.18 5.75
CA PHE A 111 12.24 1.72 5.50
C PHE A 111 12.28 3.26 5.51
N HIS A 112 11.32 3.92 4.82
CA HIS A 112 11.34 5.37 4.65
C HIS A 112 10.45 6.14 5.63
N HIS A 113 9.41 5.50 6.19
CA HIS A 113 8.32 6.19 6.88
C HIS A 113 7.89 5.49 8.17
N LYS A 114 8.81 4.80 8.84
CA LYS A 114 8.51 3.97 10.04
C LYS A 114 7.67 4.71 11.09
N ASP A 115 7.98 5.97 11.35
CA ASP A 115 7.39 6.77 12.43
C ASP A 115 6.63 8.02 11.91
N HIS A 116 6.36 8.07 10.60
CA HIS A 116 5.60 9.15 10.01
C HIS A 116 4.07 9.00 10.22
N SER A 117 3.35 10.12 10.11
CA SER A 117 1.89 10.11 10.13
C SER A 117 1.30 9.48 8.86
N ASN A 118 0.05 8.99 8.95
CA ASN A 118 -0.67 8.45 7.79
C ASN A 118 -0.76 9.46 6.64
N GLU A 119 -0.87 10.77 6.94
CA GLU A 119 -0.86 11.83 5.92
C GLU A 119 0.45 11.86 5.15
N VAL A 120 1.58 11.88 5.87
CA VAL A 120 2.91 11.90 5.24
C VAL A 120 3.12 10.67 4.38
N ILE A 121 2.75 9.48 4.89
CA ILE A 121 2.87 8.21 4.17
C ILE A 121 2.02 8.24 2.88
N ALA A 122 0.72 8.56 3.00
CA ALA A 122 -0.19 8.59 1.86
C ALA A 122 0.22 9.61 0.79
N ARG A 123 0.62 10.82 1.22
CA ARG A 123 1.07 11.87 0.30
C ARG A 123 2.40 11.54 -0.37
N SER A 124 3.30 10.84 0.34
CA SER A 124 4.56 10.33 -0.24
C SER A 124 4.30 9.19 -1.22
N TRP A 125 3.34 8.31 -0.92
CA TRP A 125 2.93 7.25 -1.84
C TRP A 125 2.45 7.81 -3.19
N ASN A 126 1.52 8.77 -3.14
CA ASN A 126 0.97 9.41 -4.34
C ASN A 126 1.93 10.36 -5.06
N GLY A 127 2.71 11.12 -4.32
CA GLY A 127 3.52 12.22 -4.86
C GLY A 127 5.03 11.99 -4.88
N GLY A 128 5.50 10.82 -4.42
CA GLY A 128 6.92 10.52 -4.24
C GLY A 128 7.51 11.23 -2.99
N PRO A 129 8.85 11.22 -2.81
CA PRO A 129 9.51 11.72 -1.60
C PRO A 129 9.15 13.19 -1.23
N LYS A 130 8.86 14.01 -2.23
CA LYS A 130 8.39 15.41 -2.05
C LYS A 130 6.86 15.53 -2.01
N GLY A 131 6.13 14.42 -1.97
CA GLY A 131 4.66 14.39 -1.91
C GLY A 131 4.06 15.28 -0.83
N PRO A 132 4.52 15.20 0.42
CA PRO A 132 3.99 16.04 1.51
C PRO A 132 4.11 17.55 1.27
N LEU A 133 5.03 17.98 0.41
CA LEU A 133 5.22 19.40 0.07
C LEU A 133 4.36 19.84 -1.14
N ARG A 134 3.71 18.92 -1.84
CA ARG A 134 2.97 19.22 -3.08
C ARG A 134 1.49 19.46 -2.79
N LYS A 135 0.95 20.61 -3.17
CA LYS A 135 -0.49 20.95 -3.00
C LYS A 135 -1.42 19.89 -3.62
N ARG A 136 -1.07 19.34 -4.79
CA ARG A 136 -1.89 18.33 -5.50
C ARG A 136 -2.15 17.07 -4.68
N THR A 137 -1.26 16.69 -3.76
CA THR A 137 -1.42 15.50 -2.92
C THR A 137 -2.35 15.70 -1.73
N ILE A 138 -2.75 16.94 -1.44
CA ILE A 138 -3.71 17.25 -0.38
C ILE A 138 -5.08 16.64 -0.73
N HIS A 139 -5.52 16.78 -1.97
CA HIS A 139 -6.79 16.19 -2.41
C HIS A 139 -6.76 14.65 -2.32
N TYR A 140 -5.63 14.03 -2.65
CA TYR A 140 -5.45 12.59 -2.46
C TYR A 140 -5.57 12.19 -0.99
N TRP A 141 -4.93 12.94 -0.08
CA TRP A 141 -5.02 12.71 1.35
C TRP A 141 -6.46 12.79 1.87
N TYR A 142 -7.25 13.77 1.43
CA TYR A 142 -8.66 13.86 1.81
C TYR A 142 -9.46 12.60 1.43
N LYS A 143 -9.19 12.00 0.28
CA LYS A 143 -9.81 10.74 -0.11
C LYS A 143 -9.42 9.60 0.85
N VAL A 144 -8.13 9.46 1.14
CA VAL A 144 -7.62 8.44 2.07
C VAL A 144 -8.20 8.64 3.48
N GLN A 145 -8.26 9.86 3.96
CA GLN A 145 -8.83 10.19 5.27
C GLN A 145 -10.31 9.81 5.37
N LYS A 146 -11.07 10.02 4.30
CA LYS A 146 -12.48 9.60 4.22
C LYS A 146 -12.62 8.07 4.34
N GLU A 147 -11.76 7.30 3.69
CA GLU A 147 -11.79 5.84 3.81
C GLU A 147 -11.35 5.37 5.21
N LEU A 148 -10.33 6.00 5.81
CA LEU A 148 -9.92 5.73 7.19
C LEU A 148 -11.05 5.94 8.19
N SER A 149 -11.90 6.96 7.99
CA SER A 149 -13.03 7.25 8.90
C SER A 149 -14.18 6.26 8.76
N LYS A 150 -14.41 5.64 7.61
CA LYS A 150 -15.41 4.58 7.44
C LYS A 150 -15.01 3.33 8.23
N ASN A 151 -13.76 2.90 8.09
CA ASN A 151 -13.23 1.70 8.75
C ASN A 151 -13.22 1.81 10.30
N SER A 152 -13.29 3.03 10.85
CA SER A 152 -13.41 3.21 12.32
C SER A 152 -14.84 3.03 12.83
N LYS A 153 -15.88 3.24 12.00
CA LYS A 153 -17.29 3.03 12.38
C LYS A 153 -17.67 1.54 12.39
N ASP A 154 -17.16 0.79 11.40
CA ASP A 154 -17.41 -0.65 11.29
C ASP A 154 -16.79 -1.45 12.45
N SER A 155 -15.72 -0.94 13.10
CA SER A 155 -15.10 -1.56 14.28
C SER A 155 -15.80 -1.23 15.60
N LEU A 156 -16.74 -0.28 15.61
CA LEU A 156 -17.50 0.14 16.82
C LEU A 156 -18.93 -0.41 16.85
N GLY A 157 -19.37 -1.14 15.81
CA GLY A 157 -20.67 -1.82 15.82
C GLY A 157 -21.88 -0.90 15.96
N ILE A 158 -21.79 0.34 15.42
CA ILE A 158 -22.91 1.31 15.39
C ILE A 158 -23.26 1.61 13.94
#